data_01a5374c7df3f3d50bf1dbfde8571bc2
#
_entry.id   01a5374c7df3f3d50bf1dbfde8571bc2
#
_cell.length_a   1.000
_cell.length_b   1.000
_cell.length_c   1.000
_cell.angle_alpha   90.00
_cell.angle_beta   90.00
_cell.angle_gamma   90.00
#
_symmetry.space_group_name_H-M   'P 1'
#
loop_
_entity.id
_entity.type
_entity.pdbx_description
1 polymer ?
#
loop_
_entity_poly.entity_id
_entity_poly.type
_entity_poly.pdbx_seq_one_letter_code
_entity_poly.pdbx_strand_id
1 'polypeptide(L)'
;PVSTRRRLGKNFTGTKTLTFQISGEMLDGTNATFAYVDKDGFAVASPTFAYDGTAHTCAKTSLTYTGKDLKEGTDYEIKYVDNVYGQKGKDKKQYAAVLAVAKGKFGGNLTTSDAASGISVKDGVYTDAAGNKITNVFKIDLIEITQEEITASCVSVSNGTYAAGLPVKPSVKIVVKGRTLVEGTDYDLNVSANKDVINATEKQTLLVTVEPKNGYKLPNSVTLTYAWGIDKFDLANADVTVNGDKVTVKCGKVEVAADEYTVTKDAAANKVTVTATKGNKNYKGSKTVSAVVTDPTEKPATPMISSVKVTGNKATVILSGDSEGAAGYDYVISTDRDCITNKDYDSVNKNQVQTSTTFKYVQQGTYYAYCHA
;
A
#
# COMPACT_ATOMS: atom_id res chain seq x y z
N PRO A 1 -8.28 -35.95 38.56
CA PRO A 1 -6.91 -36.43 38.79
C PRO A 1 -6.83 -37.05 40.16
N VAL A 2 -6.68 -38.41 40.20
CA VAL A 2 -6.47 -39.15 41.44
C VAL A 2 -4.96 -39.20 41.67
N SER A 3 -4.48 -38.48 42.69
CA SER A 3 -3.09 -38.51 43.11
C SER A 3 -2.92 -39.61 44.15
N THR A 4 -2.34 -40.74 43.84
CA THR A 4 -1.86 -41.70 44.80
C THR A 4 -0.40 -41.40 45.16
N ARG A 5 -0.18 -40.81 46.35
CA ARG A 5 1.15 -40.67 46.94
C ARG A 5 1.58 -42.02 47.50
N ARG A 6 2.51 -42.71 46.86
CA ARG A 6 3.30 -43.77 47.48
C ARG A 6 4.54 -43.13 48.12
N ARG A 7 4.71 -43.26 49.44
CA ARG A 7 5.97 -42.93 50.14
C ARG A 7 7.03 -43.92 49.69
N LEU A 8 7.92 -43.52 48.83
CA LEU A 8 9.16 -44.22 48.57
C LEU A 8 10.17 -43.84 49.65
N GLY A 9 10.97 -44.82 50.11
CA GLY A 9 11.88 -44.76 51.23
C GLY A 9 12.93 -43.64 51.13
N LYS A 10 13.70 -43.42 52.20
CA LYS A 10 14.62 -42.29 52.45
C LYS A 10 15.69 -42.02 51.41
N ASN A 11 15.86 -42.88 50.39
CA ASN A 11 16.96 -42.79 49.42
C ASN A 11 16.54 -42.28 48.02
N PHE A 12 15.32 -41.79 47.85
CA PHE A 12 14.85 -41.25 46.57
C PHE A 12 14.40 -39.79 46.72
N THR A 13 15.03 -38.92 45.93
CA THR A 13 14.67 -37.49 45.85
C THR A 13 14.16 -37.24 44.45
N GLY A 14 13.10 -36.44 44.33
CA GLY A 14 12.51 -35.99 43.09
C GLY A 14 11.05 -36.43 42.90
N THR A 15 10.32 -35.70 42.12
CA THR A 15 8.94 -36.00 41.65
C THR A 15 8.95 -36.15 40.16
N LYS A 16 8.37 -37.22 39.63
CA LYS A 16 8.06 -37.37 38.23
C LYS A 16 6.55 -37.21 38.06
N THR A 17 6.12 -36.17 37.39
CA THR A 17 4.72 -36.01 37.00
C THR A 17 4.49 -36.74 35.68
N LEU A 18 3.60 -37.70 35.70
CA LEU A 18 3.08 -38.35 34.50
C LEU A 18 1.68 -37.79 34.29
N THR A 19 1.47 -37.17 33.16
CA THR A 19 0.14 -36.76 32.71
C THR A 19 -0.40 -37.88 31.82
N PHE A 20 -1.53 -38.43 32.19
CA PHE A 20 -2.26 -39.36 31.35
C PHE A 20 -3.70 -38.91 31.25
N GLN A 21 -4.27 -39.07 30.08
CA GLN A 21 -5.66 -38.83 29.82
C GLN A 21 -6.40 -40.15 29.98
N ILE A 22 -7.39 -40.20 30.83
CA ILE A 22 -8.36 -41.30 30.82
C ILE A 22 -9.32 -40.96 29.70
N SER A 23 -9.11 -41.54 28.52
CA SER A 23 -10.11 -41.45 27.46
C SER A 23 -11.27 -42.34 27.85
N GLY A 24 -12.46 -41.80 27.79
CA GLY A 24 -13.69 -42.58 27.83
C GLY A 24 -13.85 -43.39 26.54
N GLU A 25 -15.06 -43.58 26.10
CA GLU A 25 -15.39 -44.29 24.86
C GLU A 25 -14.73 -43.60 23.65
N MET A 26 -14.04 -44.37 22.81
CA MET A 26 -13.40 -43.87 21.60
C MET A 26 -14.40 -43.86 20.45
N LEU A 27 -14.62 -42.70 19.88
CA LEU A 27 -15.40 -42.52 18.67
C LEU A 27 -14.48 -42.62 17.45
N ASP A 28 -14.92 -43.37 16.46
CA ASP A 28 -14.27 -43.53 15.16
C ASP A 28 -15.29 -43.49 14.02
N GLY A 29 -14.83 -43.56 12.79
CA GLY A 29 -15.72 -43.53 11.62
C GLY A 29 -16.70 -44.69 11.49
N THR A 30 -16.55 -45.76 12.30
CA THR A 30 -17.35 -47.00 12.21
C THR A 30 -18.47 -47.03 13.25
N ASN A 31 -18.26 -46.44 14.42
CA ASN A 31 -19.20 -46.51 15.54
C ASN A 31 -20.03 -45.23 15.73
N ALA A 32 -19.71 -44.17 14.98
CA ALA A 32 -20.43 -42.89 14.97
C ALA A 32 -20.98 -42.57 13.59
N THR A 33 -22.26 -42.25 13.53
CA THR A 33 -22.94 -41.82 12.30
C THR A 33 -23.12 -40.31 12.32
N PHE A 34 -22.71 -39.65 11.23
CA PHE A 34 -22.84 -38.22 11.01
C PHE A 34 -23.84 -37.95 9.88
N ALA A 35 -24.71 -37.00 10.03
CA ALA A 35 -25.60 -36.53 9.00
C ALA A 35 -25.79 -35.02 9.05
N TYR A 36 -25.98 -34.41 7.88
CA TYR A 36 -26.56 -33.08 7.79
C TYR A 36 -28.08 -33.20 7.96
N VAL A 37 -28.67 -32.26 8.69
CA VAL A 37 -30.09 -32.26 8.91
C VAL A 37 -30.69 -30.89 8.60
N ASP A 38 -31.93 -30.88 8.15
CA ASP A 38 -32.72 -29.65 7.98
C ASP A 38 -33.20 -29.09 9.34
N LYS A 39 -34.00 -28.02 9.28
CA LYS A 39 -34.57 -27.38 10.49
C LYS A 39 -35.44 -28.33 11.32
N ASP A 40 -36.03 -29.33 10.68
CA ASP A 40 -36.94 -30.31 11.30
C ASP A 40 -36.19 -31.58 11.77
N GLY A 41 -34.90 -31.69 11.49
CA GLY A 41 -34.02 -32.78 11.91
C GLY A 41 -33.95 -33.95 10.93
N PHE A 42 -34.53 -33.84 9.71
CA PHE A 42 -34.41 -34.89 8.69
C PHE A 42 -33.05 -34.80 7.98
N ALA A 43 -32.48 -35.98 7.70
CA ALA A 43 -31.20 -36.07 6.99
C ALA A 43 -31.31 -35.47 5.57
N VAL A 44 -30.35 -34.64 5.23
CA VAL A 44 -30.22 -34.03 3.89
C VAL A 44 -28.84 -34.36 3.30
N ALA A 45 -28.73 -34.17 1.99
CA ALA A 45 -27.43 -34.36 1.31
C ALA A 45 -26.37 -33.38 1.82
N SER A 46 -25.09 -33.73 1.64
CA SER A 46 -23.97 -32.81 1.88
C SER A 46 -24.19 -31.53 1.06
N PRO A 47 -24.16 -30.35 1.70
CA PRO A 47 -24.38 -29.10 0.98
C PRO A 47 -23.20 -28.77 0.05
N THR A 48 -23.52 -28.08 -1.03
CA THR A 48 -22.53 -27.44 -1.90
C THR A 48 -22.73 -25.94 -1.84
N PHE A 49 -21.69 -25.17 -1.66
CA PHE A 49 -21.76 -23.71 -1.61
C PHE A 49 -21.10 -23.10 -2.83
N ALA A 50 -21.68 -22.00 -3.31
CA ALA A 50 -20.97 -21.13 -4.24
C ALA A 50 -20.08 -20.18 -3.45
N TYR A 51 -18.87 -19.94 -3.93
CA TYR A 51 -17.98 -18.96 -3.33
C TYR A 51 -18.60 -17.56 -3.34
N ASP A 52 -18.66 -16.94 -2.17
CA ASP A 52 -19.18 -15.56 -2.01
C ASP A 52 -18.25 -14.67 -1.15
N GLY A 53 -17.09 -15.22 -0.76
CA GLY A 53 -16.11 -14.53 0.08
C GLY A 53 -16.40 -14.60 1.57
N THR A 54 -17.45 -15.34 1.98
CA THR A 54 -17.78 -15.55 3.39
C THR A 54 -17.50 -16.98 3.84
N ALA A 55 -17.44 -17.20 5.14
CA ALA A 55 -17.29 -18.53 5.69
C ALA A 55 -18.62 -19.31 5.62
N HIS A 56 -18.59 -20.48 5.00
CA HIS A 56 -19.76 -21.35 4.86
C HIS A 56 -19.81 -22.35 6.00
N THR A 57 -20.99 -22.53 6.58
CA THR A 57 -21.27 -23.52 7.61
C THR A 57 -22.60 -24.23 7.29
N CYS A 58 -22.72 -25.48 7.74
CA CYS A 58 -23.97 -26.21 7.59
C CYS A 58 -25.00 -25.70 8.59
N ALA A 59 -26.29 -25.74 8.20
CA ALA A 59 -27.35 -25.26 9.05
C ALA A 59 -27.45 -26.05 10.36
N LYS A 60 -27.32 -27.39 10.28
CA LYS A 60 -27.35 -28.28 11.43
C LYS A 60 -26.69 -29.61 11.09
N THR A 61 -26.10 -30.24 12.10
CA THR A 61 -25.55 -31.59 12.01
C THR A 61 -26.17 -32.45 13.10
N SER A 62 -26.27 -33.76 12.87
CA SER A 62 -26.60 -34.73 13.90
C SER A 62 -25.55 -35.83 13.94
N LEU A 63 -25.25 -36.29 15.16
CA LEU A 63 -24.35 -37.42 15.40
C LEU A 63 -24.96 -38.40 16.36
N THR A 64 -24.86 -39.67 16.00
CA THR A 64 -25.28 -40.78 16.88
C THR A 64 -24.10 -41.72 17.14
N TYR A 65 -24.11 -42.28 18.32
CA TYR A 65 -23.15 -43.33 18.73
C TYR A 65 -23.92 -44.53 19.27
N THR A 66 -23.71 -45.68 18.66
CA THR A 66 -24.45 -46.92 19.03
C THR A 66 -25.96 -46.73 19.11
N GLY A 67 -26.52 -45.94 18.17
CA GLY A 67 -27.96 -45.66 18.11
C GLY A 67 -28.47 -44.63 19.12
N LYS A 68 -27.58 -43.93 19.84
CA LYS A 68 -27.95 -42.84 20.75
C LYS A 68 -27.41 -41.51 20.24
N ASP A 69 -28.24 -40.46 20.33
CA ASP A 69 -27.83 -39.12 19.94
C ASP A 69 -26.74 -38.58 20.84
N LEU A 70 -25.69 -38.04 20.21
CA LEU A 70 -24.67 -37.23 20.86
C LEU A 70 -25.08 -35.79 20.92
N LYS A 71 -24.71 -35.11 21.99
CA LYS A 71 -25.07 -33.72 22.22
C LYS A 71 -23.93 -32.78 21.86
N GLU A 72 -24.17 -31.91 20.87
CA GLU A 72 -23.22 -30.88 20.49
C GLU A 72 -22.91 -29.93 21.66
N GLY A 73 -21.65 -29.52 21.75
CA GLY A 73 -21.14 -28.71 22.85
C GLY A 73 -20.71 -29.51 24.08
N THR A 74 -21.33 -30.70 24.30
CA THR A 74 -21.02 -31.59 25.45
C THR A 74 -20.21 -32.80 25.05
N ASP A 75 -20.72 -33.56 24.07
CA ASP A 75 -20.12 -34.83 23.63
C ASP A 75 -19.21 -34.64 22.42
N TYR A 76 -19.47 -33.64 21.61
CA TYR A 76 -18.68 -33.24 20.45
C TYR A 76 -18.80 -31.75 20.12
N GLU A 77 -17.96 -31.28 19.22
CA GLU A 77 -18.08 -29.98 18.54
C GLU A 77 -17.82 -30.15 17.04
N ILE A 78 -18.42 -29.28 16.23
CA ILE A 78 -18.15 -29.21 14.80
C ILE A 78 -17.15 -28.08 14.55
N LYS A 79 -16.08 -28.38 13.80
CA LYS A 79 -15.10 -27.42 13.32
C LYS A 79 -15.07 -27.41 11.81
N TYR A 80 -15.00 -26.21 11.25
CA TYR A 80 -14.87 -25.98 9.82
C TYR A 80 -13.46 -25.52 9.53
N VAL A 81 -12.82 -26.07 8.49
CA VAL A 81 -11.49 -25.69 8.04
C VAL A 81 -11.57 -25.34 6.56
N ASP A 82 -10.91 -24.27 6.17
CA ASP A 82 -10.88 -23.74 4.80
C ASP A 82 -12.26 -23.45 4.22
N ASN A 83 -13.22 -23.04 5.03
CA ASN A 83 -14.62 -22.93 4.67
C ASN A 83 -15.02 -21.59 4.02
N VAL A 84 -14.03 -20.76 3.62
CA VAL A 84 -14.26 -19.55 2.83
C VAL A 84 -14.17 -19.86 1.34
N TYR A 85 -13.07 -20.39 0.87
CA TYR A 85 -12.85 -20.72 -0.55
C TYR A 85 -12.42 -22.17 -0.79
N GLY A 86 -12.32 -22.96 0.26
CA GLY A 86 -11.93 -24.37 0.20
C GLY A 86 -10.44 -24.58 -0.03
N GLN A 87 -10.00 -25.80 0.23
CA GLN A 87 -8.67 -26.27 -0.14
C GLN A 87 -8.78 -27.00 -1.49
N LYS A 88 -7.85 -26.71 -2.41
CA LYS A 88 -7.84 -27.32 -3.74
C LYS A 88 -7.48 -28.79 -3.67
N GLY A 89 -8.42 -29.63 -4.06
CA GLY A 89 -8.22 -31.07 -4.21
C GLY A 89 -7.44 -31.46 -5.47
N LYS A 90 -7.02 -32.73 -5.54
CA LYS A 90 -6.35 -33.30 -6.71
C LYS A 90 -7.26 -33.38 -7.95
N ASP A 91 -8.57 -33.43 -7.75
CA ASP A 91 -9.59 -33.37 -8.79
C ASP A 91 -9.85 -31.94 -9.29
N LYS A 92 -9.09 -30.95 -8.79
CA LYS A 92 -9.18 -29.51 -9.08
C LYS A 92 -10.40 -28.81 -8.48
N LYS A 93 -11.25 -29.47 -7.72
CA LYS A 93 -12.33 -28.87 -6.95
C LYS A 93 -11.82 -28.26 -5.65
N GLN A 94 -12.64 -27.42 -5.02
CA GLN A 94 -12.34 -26.81 -3.71
C GLN A 94 -13.20 -27.46 -2.63
N TYR A 95 -12.58 -27.82 -1.51
CA TYR A 95 -13.26 -28.48 -0.40
C TYR A 95 -13.00 -27.79 0.94
N ALA A 96 -14.06 -27.54 1.68
CA ALA A 96 -13.97 -27.28 3.11
C ALA A 96 -14.07 -28.59 3.90
N ALA A 97 -13.29 -28.74 4.93
CA ALA A 97 -13.42 -29.87 5.84
C ALA A 97 -14.40 -29.55 6.98
N VAL A 98 -15.32 -30.46 7.22
CA VAL A 98 -16.22 -30.46 8.38
C VAL A 98 -15.75 -31.56 9.33
N LEU A 99 -15.23 -31.18 10.48
CA LEU A 99 -14.63 -32.08 11.44
C LEU A 99 -15.55 -32.21 12.66
N ALA A 100 -15.94 -33.44 12.99
CA ALA A 100 -16.54 -33.74 14.29
C ALA A 100 -15.41 -34.12 15.28
N VAL A 101 -15.31 -33.29 16.32
CA VAL A 101 -14.26 -33.40 17.35
C VAL A 101 -14.88 -33.85 18.65
N ALA A 102 -14.42 -34.96 19.19
CA ALA A 102 -14.93 -35.54 20.44
C ALA A 102 -14.61 -34.67 21.65
N LYS A 103 -15.57 -34.57 22.57
CA LYS A 103 -15.48 -33.84 23.84
C LYS A 103 -15.93 -34.66 25.05
N GLY A 104 -15.73 -34.11 26.20
CA GLY A 104 -16.21 -34.65 27.47
C GLY A 104 -15.61 -36.02 27.78
N LYS A 105 -16.45 -37.04 27.82
CA LYS A 105 -16.06 -38.40 28.10
C LYS A 105 -15.61 -39.18 26.85
N PHE A 106 -15.74 -38.58 25.66
CA PHE A 106 -15.37 -39.26 24.41
C PHE A 106 -13.99 -38.82 23.92
N GLY A 107 -13.27 -39.75 23.30
CA GLY A 107 -12.05 -39.48 22.52
C GLY A 107 -12.30 -39.75 21.03
N GLY A 108 -11.58 -39.06 20.14
CA GLY A 108 -11.66 -39.25 18.70
C GLY A 108 -10.42 -40.02 18.18
N ASN A 109 -10.63 -41.02 17.34
CA ASN A 109 -9.54 -41.86 16.78
C ASN A 109 -9.78 -42.16 15.28
N LEU A 110 -10.27 -41.20 14.53
CA LEU A 110 -10.46 -41.42 13.10
C LEU A 110 -9.12 -41.54 12.38
N THR A 111 -9.00 -42.52 11.50
CA THR A 111 -7.92 -42.60 10.51
C THR A 111 -8.53 -42.75 9.14
N THR A 112 -8.39 -41.71 8.30
CA THR A 112 -8.88 -41.71 6.93
C THR A 112 -8.06 -40.77 6.05
N SER A 113 -8.07 -41.02 4.76
CA SER A 113 -7.52 -40.11 3.77
C SER A 113 -8.39 -40.11 2.52
N ASP A 114 -8.59 -38.96 1.93
CA ASP A 114 -9.29 -38.81 0.66
C ASP A 114 -8.29 -38.40 -0.43
N ALA A 115 -8.15 -39.22 -1.44
CA ALA A 115 -7.16 -39.02 -2.49
C ALA A 115 -7.52 -37.86 -3.41
N ALA A 116 -8.80 -37.57 -3.60
CA ALA A 116 -9.27 -36.50 -4.48
C ALA A 116 -9.11 -35.13 -3.81
N SER A 117 -9.48 -35.01 -2.55
CA SER A 117 -9.35 -33.77 -1.78
C SER A 117 -7.94 -33.52 -1.24
N GLY A 118 -7.13 -34.57 -1.12
CA GLY A 118 -5.81 -34.49 -0.46
C GLY A 118 -5.88 -34.33 1.06
N ILE A 119 -7.07 -34.44 1.65
CA ILE A 119 -7.32 -34.30 3.09
C ILE A 119 -7.08 -35.65 3.78
N SER A 120 -6.39 -35.61 4.92
CA SER A 120 -6.15 -36.81 5.73
C SER A 120 -6.28 -36.54 7.22
N VAL A 121 -6.78 -37.55 7.93
CA VAL A 121 -6.80 -37.60 9.39
C VAL A 121 -6.05 -38.86 9.81
N LYS A 122 -5.15 -38.75 10.77
CA LYS A 122 -4.38 -39.85 11.29
C LYS A 122 -4.47 -39.89 12.82
N ASP A 123 -4.87 -41.02 13.37
CA ASP A 123 -4.98 -41.24 14.82
C ASP A 123 -5.77 -40.11 15.53
N GLY A 124 -6.89 -39.71 14.92
CA GLY A 124 -7.73 -38.59 15.40
C GLY A 124 -7.12 -37.20 15.25
N VAL A 125 -6.05 -37.03 14.46
CA VAL A 125 -5.39 -35.74 14.23
C VAL A 125 -5.55 -35.33 12.78
N TYR A 126 -6.24 -34.20 12.56
CA TYR A 126 -6.25 -33.48 11.31
C TYR A 126 -5.13 -32.43 11.35
N THR A 127 -4.42 -32.27 10.24
CA THR A 127 -3.42 -31.23 10.07
C THR A 127 -3.78 -30.40 8.84
N ASP A 128 -3.94 -29.10 9.01
CA ASP A 128 -4.23 -28.16 7.90
C ASP A 128 -2.98 -27.87 7.05
N ALA A 129 -3.16 -27.13 5.96
CA ALA A 129 -2.06 -26.76 5.06
C ALA A 129 -0.98 -25.87 5.73
N ALA A 130 -1.34 -25.16 6.79
CA ALA A 130 -0.42 -24.33 7.58
C ALA A 130 0.31 -25.13 8.68
N GLY A 131 -0.04 -26.42 8.87
CA GLY A 131 0.55 -27.29 9.88
C GLY A 131 -0.15 -27.24 11.24
N ASN A 132 -1.29 -26.53 11.37
CA ASN A 132 -2.08 -26.51 12.60
C ASN A 132 -2.79 -27.84 12.78
N LYS A 133 -2.87 -28.29 14.05
CA LYS A 133 -3.43 -29.60 14.38
C LYS A 133 -4.74 -29.48 15.13
N ILE A 134 -5.75 -30.23 14.68
CA ILE A 134 -7.00 -30.47 15.40
C ILE A 134 -6.99 -31.91 15.84
N THR A 135 -7.06 -32.14 17.16
CA THR A 135 -7.01 -33.47 17.77
C THR A 135 -8.40 -33.97 18.13
N ASN A 136 -8.54 -35.22 18.50
CA ASN A 136 -9.81 -35.87 18.83
C ASN A 136 -10.84 -35.91 17.71
N VAL A 137 -10.40 -35.89 16.48
CA VAL A 137 -11.30 -35.99 15.31
C VAL A 137 -11.80 -37.42 15.22
N PHE A 138 -13.13 -37.62 15.12
CA PHE A 138 -13.73 -38.93 14.94
C PHE A 138 -14.60 -39.06 13.68
N LYS A 139 -14.92 -37.95 13.04
CA LYS A 139 -15.60 -37.91 11.74
C LYS A 139 -15.12 -36.73 10.94
N ILE A 140 -15.03 -36.93 9.64
CA ILE A 140 -14.77 -35.88 8.67
C ILE A 140 -15.77 -36.00 7.53
N ASP A 141 -16.23 -34.88 7.05
CA ASP A 141 -16.95 -34.77 5.77
C ASP A 141 -16.40 -33.56 4.99
N LEU A 142 -16.68 -33.56 3.69
CA LEU A 142 -16.20 -32.55 2.76
C LEU A 142 -17.36 -31.81 2.14
N ILE A 143 -17.28 -30.49 2.18
CA ILE A 143 -18.22 -29.60 1.52
C ILE A 143 -17.54 -29.02 0.29
N GLU A 144 -18.10 -29.23 -0.89
CA GLU A 144 -17.61 -28.59 -2.10
C GLU A 144 -17.96 -27.08 -2.09
N ILE A 145 -16.94 -26.23 -2.29
CA ILE A 145 -17.12 -24.82 -2.54
C ILE A 145 -16.85 -24.56 -4.03
N THR A 146 -17.89 -24.28 -4.80
CA THR A 146 -17.76 -24.05 -6.23
C THR A 146 -17.16 -22.69 -6.52
N GLN A 147 -16.10 -22.67 -7.34
CA GLN A 147 -15.45 -21.43 -7.75
C GLN A 147 -16.34 -20.64 -8.70
N GLU A 148 -16.29 -19.31 -8.55
CA GLU A 148 -16.95 -18.37 -9.45
C GLU A 148 -16.07 -18.08 -10.68
N GLU A 149 -16.73 -17.91 -11.83
CA GLU A 149 -16.02 -17.68 -13.09
C GLU A 149 -15.75 -16.20 -13.34
N ILE A 150 -14.48 -15.86 -13.63
CA ILE A 150 -14.11 -14.56 -14.20
C ILE A 150 -14.21 -14.69 -15.70
N THR A 151 -15.25 -14.10 -16.28
CA THR A 151 -15.43 -14.02 -17.75
C THR A 151 -14.89 -12.69 -18.29
N ALA A 152 -14.72 -12.59 -19.61
CA ALA A 152 -14.25 -11.36 -20.26
C ALA A 152 -15.14 -10.14 -19.93
N SER A 153 -16.44 -10.33 -19.76
CA SER A 153 -17.36 -9.24 -19.39
C SER A 153 -17.20 -8.74 -17.96
N CYS A 154 -16.52 -9.50 -17.11
CA CYS A 154 -16.20 -9.08 -15.74
C CYS A 154 -15.01 -8.13 -15.66
N VAL A 155 -14.16 -8.06 -16.71
CA VAL A 155 -12.87 -7.40 -16.68
C VAL A 155 -12.90 -6.11 -17.49
N SER A 156 -12.44 -5.02 -16.89
CA SER A 156 -12.14 -3.77 -17.58
C SER A 156 -10.68 -3.41 -17.37
N VAL A 157 -10.01 -3.06 -18.46
CA VAL A 157 -8.59 -2.69 -18.47
C VAL A 157 -8.46 -1.28 -19.02
N SER A 158 -7.73 -0.43 -18.31
CA SER A 158 -7.37 0.91 -18.74
C SER A 158 -5.86 1.05 -18.81
N ASN A 159 -5.41 1.97 -19.66
CA ASN A 159 -4.00 2.32 -19.75
C ASN A 159 -3.44 2.75 -18.40
N GLY A 160 -2.15 2.51 -18.19
CA GLY A 160 -1.41 3.18 -17.12
C GLY A 160 -1.10 4.62 -17.52
N THR A 161 -0.71 5.46 -16.58
CA THR A 161 -0.26 6.83 -16.83
C THR A 161 1.25 6.91 -16.66
N TYR A 162 1.93 7.58 -17.55
CA TYR A 162 3.38 7.81 -17.46
C TYR A 162 3.77 8.38 -16.09
N ALA A 163 4.78 7.81 -15.49
CA ALA A 163 5.20 8.09 -14.11
C ALA A 163 6.68 8.54 -14.05
N ALA A 164 7.06 9.48 -14.92
CA ALA A 164 8.40 10.09 -14.95
C ALA A 164 9.55 9.06 -14.97
N GLY A 165 9.44 8.07 -15.84
CA GLY A 165 10.46 7.02 -16.00
C GLY A 165 10.37 5.86 -15.03
N LEU A 166 9.40 5.85 -14.10
CA LEU A 166 9.15 4.71 -13.23
C LEU A 166 8.30 3.65 -13.95
N PRO A 167 8.40 2.36 -13.56
CA PRO A 167 7.55 1.30 -14.09
C PRO A 167 6.07 1.60 -13.93
N VAL A 168 5.29 1.38 -14.97
CA VAL A 168 3.85 1.62 -15.02
C VAL A 168 3.11 0.30 -15.19
N LYS A 169 1.97 0.17 -14.52
CA LYS A 169 1.04 -0.95 -14.67
C LYS A 169 -0.29 -0.47 -15.25
N PRO A 170 -1.03 -1.33 -15.97
CA PRO A 170 -2.40 -1.03 -16.35
C PRO A 170 -3.30 -0.94 -15.10
N SER A 171 -4.39 -0.21 -15.21
CA SER A 171 -5.47 -0.29 -14.23
C SER A 171 -6.43 -1.40 -14.65
N VAL A 172 -6.56 -2.43 -13.81
CA VAL A 172 -7.47 -3.54 -14.05
C VAL A 172 -8.53 -3.56 -12.97
N LYS A 173 -9.80 -3.55 -13.37
CA LYS A 173 -10.93 -3.70 -12.47
C LYS A 173 -11.72 -4.94 -12.89
N ILE A 174 -11.92 -5.85 -11.93
CA ILE A 174 -12.68 -7.07 -12.13
C ILE A 174 -13.89 -7.04 -11.21
N VAL A 175 -15.10 -7.26 -11.76
CA VAL A 175 -16.34 -7.31 -10.99
C VAL A 175 -17.08 -8.59 -11.32
N VAL A 176 -17.25 -9.47 -10.34
CA VAL A 176 -17.99 -10.72 -10.47
C VAL A 176 -19.21 -10.64 -9.56
N LYS A 177 -20.40 -10.81 -10.13
CA LYS A 177 -21.70 -10.76 -9.40
C LYS A 177 -21.83 -9.53 -8.47
N GLY A 178 -21.33 -8.37 -8.92
CA GLY A 178 -21.39 -7.12 -8.15
C GLY A 178 -20.27 -6.92 -7.14
N ARG A 179 -19.42 -7.92 -6.88
CA ARG A 179 -18.25 -7.83 -6.02
C ARG A 179 -17.02 -7.39 -6.84
N THR A 180 -16.36 -6.32 -6.41
CA THR A 180 -15.06 -5.93 -6.96
C THR A 180 -13.96 -6.80 -6.36
N LEU A 181 -13.19 -7.45 -7.22
CA LEU A 181 -12.10 -8.34 -6.82
C LEU A 181 -10.83 -7.56 -6.46
N VAL A 182 -10.01 -8.15 -5.61
CA VAL A 182 -8.77 -7.57 -5.09
C VAL A 182 -7.56 -8.30 -5.66
N GLU A 183 -6.65 -7.54 -6.33
CA GLU A 183 -5.36 -8.07 -6.81
C GLU A 183 -4.52 -8.59 -5.64
N GLY A 184 -3.83 -9.69 -5.84
CA GLY A 184 -3.05 -10.39 -4.81
C GLY A 184 -3.87 -11.34 -3.95
N THR A 185 -5.18 -11.14 -3.82
CA THR A 185 -6.09 -12.00 -3.04
C THR A 185 -6.97 -12.86 -3.96
N ASP A 186 -7.73 -12.23 -4.83
CA ASP A 186 -8.72 -12.90 -5.69
C ASP A 186 -8.15 -13.25 -7.06
N TYR A 187 -7.13 -12.53 -7.51
CA TYR A 187 -6.40 -12.75 -8.76
C TYR A 187 -5.01 -12.12 -8.70
N ASP A 188 -4.13 -12.55 -9.60
CA ASP A 188 -2.87 -11.89 -9.90
C ASP A 188 -2.90 -11.36 -11.34
N LEU A 189 -2.06 -10.36 -11.62
CA LEU A 189 -1.84 -9.85 -12.96
C LEU A 189 -0.45 -10.24 -13.45
N ASN A 190 -0.41 -10.96 -14.56
CA ASN A 190 0.82 -11.19 -15.29
C ASN A 190 0.95 -10.15 -16.39
N VAL A 191 1.76 -9.12 -16.15
CA VAL A 191 2.08 -8.09 -17.12
C VAL A 191 3.23 -8.61 -17.97
N SER A 192 2.89 -9.24 -19.10
CA SER A 192 3.89 -9.77 -20.02
C SER A 192 4.46 -8.65 -20.89
N ALA A 193 5.74 -8.74 -21.16
CA ALA A 193 6.55 -7.90 -21.98
C ALA A 193 6.65 -6.42 -21.56
N ASN A 194 7.86 -6.03 -21.33
CA ASN A 194 8.39 -4.70 -21.07
C ASN A 194 8.22 -4.19 -19.64
N LYS A 195 8.85 -4.92 -18.72
CA LYS A 195 9.29 -4.35 -17.43
C LYS A 195 10.11 -3.06 -17.63
N ASP A 196 10.53 -2.81 -18.87
CA ASP A 196 11.41 -1.71 -19.27
C ASP A 196 10.71 -0.61 -20.09
N VAL A 197 9.40 -0.71 -20.36
CA VAL A 197 8.67 0.39 -21.01
C VAL A 197 8.35 1.46 -19.98
N ILE A 198 9.15 2.51 -20.01
CA ILE A 198 9.05 3.65 -19.11
C ILE A 198 8.45 4.88 -19.79
N ASN A 199 8.28 4.87 -21.12
CA ASN A 199 7.75 5.98 -21.90
C ASN A 199 6.26 5.79 -22.22
N ALA A 200 5.54 6.88 -22.41
CA ALA A 200 4.18 6.82 -22.91
C ALA A 200 4.13 6.17 -24.32
N THR A 201 3.09 5.38 -24.56
CA THR A 201 2.89 4.66 -25.82
C THR A 201 1.65 5.20 -26.53
N GLU A 202 1.77 5.57 -27.81
CA GLU A 202 0.62 6.05 -28.60
C GLU A 202 -0.36 4.92 -28.95
N LYS A 203 0.11 3.66 -28.92
CA LYS A 203 -0.69 2.48 -29.24
C LYS A 203 -0.61 1.47 -28.10
N GLN A 204 -1.71 0.80 -27.86
CA GLN A 204 -1.80 -0.30 -26.90
C GLN A 204 -1.05 -1.52 -27.46
N THR A 205 0.16 -1.74 -26.99
CA THR A 205 1.04 -2.83 -27.44
C THR A 205 1.47 -3.75 -26.31
N LEU A 206 1.22 -3.36 -25.08
CA LEU A 206 1.53 -4.14 -23.88
C LEU A 206 0.39 -5.11 -23.60
N LEU A 207 0.70 -6.24 -22.95
CA LEU A 207 -0.30 -7.25 -22.60
C LEU A 207 -0.36 -7.44 -21.08
N VAL A 208 -1.55 -7.67 -20.59
CA VAL A 208 -1.82 -8.09 -19.20
C VAL A 208 -2.73 -9.31 -19.20
N THR A 209 -2.35 -10.33 -18.46
CA THR A 209 -3.14 -11.56 -18.29
C THR A 209 -3.65 -11.66 -16.87
N VAL A 210 -4.93 -12.02 -16.73
CA VAL A 210 -5.58 -12.23 -15.45
C VAL A 210 -5.38 -13.69 -15.03
N GLU A 211 -4.84 -13.91 -13.84
CA GLU A 211 -4.62 -15.22 -13.23
C GLU A 211 -5.48 -15.33 -11.96
N PRO A 212 -6.64 -16.03 -12.02
CA PRO A 212 -7.51 -16.17 -10.85
C PRO A 212 -6.86 -16.94 -9.71
N LYS A 213 -7.26 -16.61 -8.50
CA LYS A 213 -6.85 -17.26 -7.25
C LYS A 213 -8.04 -17.62 -6.40
N ASN A 214 -7.81 -18.50 -5.44
CA ASN A 214 -8.75 -18.87 -4.37
C ASN A 214 -10.12 -19.32 -4.92
N GLY A 215 -11.18 -18.59 -4.59
CA GLY A 215 -12.56 -18.89 -4.97
C GLY A 215 -12.92 -18.58 -6.43
N TYR A 216 -11.96 -18.19 -7.27
CA TYR A 216 -12.20 -17.84 -8.67
C TYR A 216 -11.49 -18.76 -9.64
N LYS A 217 -12.05 -18.88 -10.84
CA LYS A 217 -11.46 -19.64 -11.96
C LYS A 217 -11.76 -18.94 -13.29
N LEU A 218 -11.05 -19.32 -14.34
CA LEU A 218 -11.45 -18.99 -15.71
C LEU A 218 -12.41 -20.04 -16.26
N PRO A 219 -13.28 -19.68 -17.22
CA PRO A 219 -13.99 -20.67 -18.03
C PRO A 219 -12.99 -21.62 -18.70
N ASN A 220 -13.40 -22.85 -18.97
CA ASN A 220 -12.53 -23.87 -19.56
C ASN A 220 -11.92 -23.38 -20.89
N SER A 221 -10.60 -23.57 -21.03
CA SER A 221 -9.81 -23.23 -22.21
C SER A 221 -9.79 -21.73 -22.56
N VAL A 222 -10.14 -20.85 -21.63
CA VAL A 222 -10.09 -19.38 -21.82
C VAL A 222 -8.86 -18.81 -21.13
N THR A 223 -8.16 -17.91 -21.82
CA THR A 223 -7.15 -17.04 -21.23
C THR A 223 -7.62 -15.60 -21.38
N LEU A 224 -7.66 -14.86 -20.29
CA LEU A 224 -8.07 -13.46 -20.28
C LEU A 224 -6.82 -12.59 -20.39
N THR A 225 -6.47 -12.25 -21.62
CA THR A 225 -5.34 -11.36 -21.94
C THR A 225 -5.84 -10.12 -22.66
N TYR A 226 -5.40 -8.95 -22.20
CA TYR A 226 -5.84 -7.65 -22.70
C TYR A 226 -4.64 -6.80 -23.11
N ALA A 227 -4.81 -6.06 -24.21
CA ALA A 227 -3.88 -5.03 -24.62
C ALA A 227 -4.08 -3.76 -23.77
N TRP A 228 -2.98 -3.09 -23.46
CA TRP A 228 -2.99 -1.81 -22.75
C TRP A 228 -1.83 -0.94 -23.22
N GLY A 229 -1.81 0.32 -22.83
CA GLY A 229 -0.74 1.26 -23.14
C GLY A 229 -0.41 2.16 -21.95
N ILE A 230 0.48 3.11 -22.18
CA ILE A 230 0.85 4.13 -21.20
C ILE A 230 0.42 5.49 -21.73
N ASP A 231 -0.54 6.12 -21.08
CA ASP A 231 -1.01 7.46 -21.42
C ASP A 231 -0.01 8.51 -20.96
N LYS A 232 0.05 9.64 -21.68
CA LYS A 232 0.85 10.80 -21.26
C LYS A 232 0.37 11.32 -19.91
N PHE A 233 1.30 11.69 -19.05
CA PHE A 233 0.96 12.39 -17.81
C PHE A 233 0.47 13.79 -18.12
N ASP A 234 -0.67 14.17 -17.56
CA ASP A 234 -1.23 15.52 -17.70
C ASP A 234 -0.63 16.45 -16.64
N LEU A 235 0.08 17.49 -17.08
CA LEU A 235 0.69 18.48 -16.18
C LEU A 235 -0.33 19.22 -15.31
N ALA A 236 -1.62 19.18 -15.64
CA ALA A 236 -2.68 19.67 -14.74
C ALA A 236 -2.64 18.97 -13.37
N ASN A 237 -2.16 17.72 -13.31
CA ASN A 237 -2.01 16.92 -12.10
C ASN A 237 -0.60 16.98 -11.49
N ALA A 238 0.33 17.75 -12.07
CA ALA A 238 1.68 17.89 -11.53
C ALA A 238 1.70 18.73 -10.25
N ASP A 239 2.67 18.50 -9.39
CA ASP A 239 3.01 19.41 -8.30
C ASP A 239 3.96 20.49 -8.84
N VAL A 240 3.52 21.72 -8.81
CA VAL A 240 4.30 22.88 -9.29
C VAL A 240 4.63 23.77 -8.11
N THR A 241 5.92 23.98 -7.87
CA THR A 241 6.42 24.92 -6.85
C THR A 241 7.24 26.01 -7.52
N VAL A 242 7.03 27.25 -7.07
CA VAL A 242 7.75 28.43 -7.53
C VAL A 242 8.48 29.02 -6.33
N ASN A 243 9.80 29.21 -6.48
CA ASN A 243 10.64 29.82 -5.45
C ASN A 243 11.55 30.83 -6.14
N GLY A 244 11.17 32.10 -6.07
CA GLY A 244 11.77 33.15 -6.89
C GLY A 244 11.65 32.82 -8.38
N ASP A 245 12.79 32.80 -9.06
CA ASP A 245 12.85 32.47 -10.50
C ASP A 245 12.80 30.98 -10.79
N LYS A 246 13.01 30.13 -9.81
CA LYS A 246 13.06 28.68 -9.99
C LYS A 246 11.66 28.10 -9.95
N VAL A 247 11.27 27.46 -11.04
CA VAL A 247 10.04 26.66 -11.14
C VAL A 247 10.42 25.18 -11.12
N THR A 248 9.82 24.42 -10.22
CA THR A 248 10.01 22.98 -10.13
C THR A 248 8.69 22.27 -10.38
N VAL A 249 8.68 21.31 -11.29
CA VAL A 249 7.51 20.51 -11.66
C VAL A 249 7.76 19.07 -11.25
N LYS A 250 6.82 18.45 -10.55
CA LYS A 250 6.94 17.04 -10.14
C LYS A 250 5.74 16.22 -10.62
N CYS A 251 6.02 15.02 -11.11
CA CYS A 251 5.08 13.95 -11.35
C CYS A 251 5.18 12.97 -10.17
N GLY A 252 4.26 13.07 -9.22
CA GLY A 252 4.38 12.40 -7.94
C GLY A 252 5.66 12.84 -7.19
N LYS A 253 6.58 11.89 -6.92
CA LYS A 253 7.83 12.18 -6.22
C LYS A 253 9.00 12.55 -7.15
N VAL A 254 8.83 12.40 -8.47
CA VAL A 254 9.90 12.57 -9.45
C VAL A 254 9.82 13.95 -10.08
N GLU A 255 10.95 14.65 -10.13
CA GLU A 255 11.06 15.95 -10.80
C GLU A 255 11.05 15.74 -12.32
N VAL A 256 10.22 16.54 -13.01
CA VAL A 256 10.14 16.57 -14.48
C VAL A 256 11.32 17.37 -15.00
N ALA A 257 12.04 16.84 -15.98
CA ALA A 257 13.18 17.53 -16.57
C ALA A 257 12.75 18.86 -17.23
N ALA A 258 13.60 19.88 -17.11
CA ALA A 258 13.26 21.25 -17.52
C ALA A 258 13.03 21.41 -19.04
N ASP A 259 13.52 20.50 -19.87
CA ASP A 259 13.33 20.46 -21.31
C ASP A 259 11.97 19.82 -21.72
N GLU A 260 11.28 19.19 -20.77
CA GLU A 260 9.99 18.54 -21.00
C GLU A 260 8.80 19.51 -20.90
N TYR A 261 9.03 20.73 -20.41
CA TYR A 261 7.99 21.75 -20.26
C TYR A 261 8.52 23.18 -20.54
N THR A 262 7.62 24.07 -20.82
CA THR A 262 7.87 25.51 -20.91
C THR A 262 7.21 26.24 -19.74
N VAL A 263 7.81 27.35 -19.32
CA VAL A 263 7.30 28.19 -18.24
C VAL A 263 6.92 29.55 -18.81
N THR A 264 5.71 30.00 -18.54
CA THR A 264 5.24 31.36 -18.83
C THR A 264 4.90 32.03 -17.51
N LYS A 265 5.47 33.20 -17.29
CA LYS A 265 5.24 34.03 -16.10
C LYS A 265 4.35 35.23 -16.48
N ASP A 266 3.29 35.48 -15.71
CA ASP A 266 2.42 36.65 -15.79
C ASP A 266 2.56 37.42 -14.48
N ALA A 267 3.40 38.47 -14.52
CA ALA A 267 3.68 39.32 -13.37
C ALA A 267 2.43 40.13 -12.95
N ALA A 268 1.65 40.57 -13.91
CA ALA A 268 0.45 41.38 -13.63
C ALA A 268 -0.63 40.56 -12.90
N ALA A 269 -0.75 39.29 -13.23
CA ALA A 269 -1.70 38.36 -12.59
C ALA A 269 -1.10 37.55 -11.42
N ASN A 270 0.19 37.70 -11.13
CA ASN A 270 0.92 36.86 -10.17
C ASN A 270 0.72 35.35 -10.44
N LYS A 271 0.90 34.92 -11.70
CA LYS A 271 0.69 33.55 -12.15
C LYS A 271 1.89 33.01 -12.89
N VAL A 272 2.14 31.74 -12.67
CA VAL A 272 3.11 30.95 -13.43
C VAL A 272 2.38 29.79 -14.07
N THR A 273 2.52 29.64 -15.38
CA THR A 273 1.95 28.52 -16.15
C THR A 273 3.08 27.66 -16.67
N VAL A 274 3.02 26.36 -16.36
CA VAL A 274 3.87 25.34 -16.95
C VAL A 274 3.07 24.59 -18.01
N THR A 275 3.66 24.37 -19.19
CA THR A 275 3.01 23.70 -20.32
C THR A 275 3.96 22.67 -20.89
N ALA A 276 3.47 21.46 -21.17
CA ALA A 276 4.27 20.42 -21.83
C ALA A 276 4.81 20.92 -23.17
N THR A 277 6.09 20.62 -23.48
CA THR A 277 6.69 21.04 -24.75
C THR A 277 5.93 20.48 -25.93
N LYS A 278 5.91 21.24 -27.04
CA LYS A 278 5.22 20.81 -28.26
C LYS A 278 5.81 19.50 -28.79
N GLY A 279 4.94 18.51 -29.04
CA GLY A 279 5.35 17.18 -29.48
C GLY A 279 5.93 16.30 -28.38
N ASN A 280 5.81 16.71 -27.12
CA ASN A 280 6.26 15.90 -25.98
C ASN A 280 5.69 14.49 -26.04
N LYS A 281 6.54 13.48 -25.81
CA LYS A 281 6.14 12.06 -25.86
C LYS A 281 5.43 11.60 -24.60
N ASN A 282 5.82 12.14 -23.45
CA ASN A 282 5.48 11.64 -22.11
C ASN A 282 4.49 12.53 -21.36
N TYR A 283 4.47 13.82 -21.68
CA TYR A 283 3.66 14.81 -20.98
C TYR A 283 2.68 15.51 -21.93
N LYS A 284 1.58 16.00 -21.39
CA LYS A 284 0.57 16.82 -22.06
C LYS A 284 -0.01 17.86 -21.12
N GLY A 285 -0.75 18.81 -21.68
CA GLY A 285 -1.50 19.79 -20.90
C GLY A 285 -0.64 20.87 -20.26
N SER A 286 -1.24 21.59 -19.35
CA SER A 286 -0.61 22.69 -18.64
C SER A 286 -1.20 22.84 -17.23
N LYS A 287 -0.44 23.50 -16.34
CA LYS A 287 -0.90 23.90 -15.01
C LYS A 287 -0.50 25.32 -14.72
N THR A 288 -1.45 26.11 -14.21
CA THR A 288 -1.24 27.47 -13.73
C THR A 288 -1.30 27.47 -12.20
N VAL A 289 -0.32 28.08 -11.57
CA VAL A 289 -0.27 28.30 -10.12
C VAL A 289 -0.13 29.79 -9.83
N SER A 290 -0.67 30.22 -8.69
CA SER A 290 -0.44 31.57 -8.18
C SER A 290 0.95 31.63 -7.55
N ALA A 291 1.76 32.57 -7.96
CA ALA A 291 3.08 32.80 -7.39
C ALA A 291 3.43 34.26 -7.56
N VAL A 292 4.12 34.83 -6.59
CA VAL A 292 4.68 36.18 -6.75
C VAL A 292 5.75 36.12 -7.84
N VAL A 293 5.49 36.80 -8.93
CA VAL A 293 6.42 36.90 -10.06
C VAL A 293 7.07 38.26 -9.96
N THR A 294 8.35 38.29 -9.60
CA THR A 294 9.13 39.54 -9.74
C THR A 294 9.46 39.73 -11.22
N ASP A 295 9.10 40.84 -11.79
CA ASP A 295 9.51 41.20 -13.14
C ASP A 295 11.02 41.50 -13.11
N PRO A 296 11.85 40.72 -13.79
CA PRO A 296 13.28 40.98 -13.79
C PRO A 296 13.67 42.28 -14.48
N THR A 297 12.70 42.98 -15.13
CA THR A 297 12.89 44.28 -15.73
C THR A 297 12.57 45.41 -14.77
N GLU A 298 11.84 45.17 -13.68
CA GLU A 298 11.63 46.18 -12.66
C GLU A 298 12.89 46.34 -11.79
N LYS A 299 13.43 47.54 -11.78
CA LYS A 299 14.51 47.88 -10.86
C LYS A 299 13.97 47.79 -9.42
N PRO A 300 14.75 47.22 -8.49
CA PRO A 300 14.38 47.26 -7.09
C PRO A 300 14.10 48.70 -6.63
N ALA A 301 13.19 48.85 -5.68
CA ALA A 301 12.98 50.14 -5.05
C ALA A 301 14.28 50.64 -4.41
N THR A 302 14.53 51.95 -4.52
CA THR A 302 15.76 52.57 -3.98
C THR A 302 15.81 52.38 -2.47
N PRO A 303 16.86 51.72 -1.92
CA PRO A 303 16.99 51.51 -0.49
C PRO A 303 17.16 52.87 0.23
N MET A 304 16.51 53.01 1.37
CA MET A 304 16.63 54.18 2.23
C MET A 304 17.46 53.91 3.46
N ILE A 305 18.59 54.60 3.64
CA ILE A 305 19.38 54.55 4.86
C ILE A 305 18.64 55.31 5.96
N SER A 306 18.24 54.63 7.03
CA SER A 306 17.61 55.22 8.19
C SER A 306 18.56 55.81 9.18
N SER A 307 19.72 55.18 9.34
CA SER A 307 20.73 55.66 10.26
C SER A 307 22.11 55.03 10.02
N VAL A 308 23.15 55.70 10.49
CA VAL A 308 24.49 55.13 10.62
C VAL A 308 24.90 55.25 12.09
N LYS A 309 25.22 54.11 12.71
CA LYS A 309 25.69 54.03 14.10
C LYS A 309 27.23 53.82 14.12
N VAL A 310 27.91 54.69 14.85
CA VAL A 310 29.34 54.61 15.01
C VAL A 310 29.68 54.15 16.43
N THR A 311 30.55 53.15 16.57
CA THR A 311 31.03 52.64 17.85
C THR A 311 32.50 52.28 17.74
N GLY A 312 33.35 53.08 18.36
CA GLY A 312 34.79 52.99 18.18
C GLY A 312 35.19 53.17 16.71
N ASN A 313 35.89 52.21 16.14
CA ASN A 313 36.30 52.17 14.74
C ASN A 313 35.34 51.37 13.84
N LYS A 314 34.05 51.26 14.21
CA LYS A 314 33.04 50.53 13.45
C LYS A 314 31.91 51.50 13.05
N ALA A 315 31.46 51.41 11.79
CA ALA A 315 30.31 52.10 11.30
C ALA A 315 29.27 51.08 10.82
N THR A 316 28.05 51.11 11.40
CA THR A 316 26.92 50.23 11.00
C THR A 316 25.92 51.06 10.24
N VAL A 317 25.72 50.76 8.96
CA VAL A 317 24.71 51.35 8.10
C VAL A 317 23.43 50.54 8.21
N ILE A 318 22.28 51.19 8.46
CA ILE A 318 20.99 50.58 8.70
C ILE A 318 19.96 51.18 7.73
N LEU A 319 19.24 50.34 7.00
CA LEU A 319 18.15 50.74 6.15
C LEU A 319 16.85 50.91 6.94
N SER A 320 15.90 51.65 6.39
CA SER A 320 14.55 51.81 6.98
C SER A 320 13.68 50.55 6.91
N GLY A 321 14.06 49.58 6.11
CA GLY A 321 13.36 48.31 5.85
C GLY A 321 13.85 47.69 4.56
N ASP A 322 13.25 46.59 4.18
CA ASP A 322 13.53 45.92 2.91
C ASP A 322 13.03 46.79 1.74
N SER A 323 13.81 46.82 0.65
CA SER A 323 13.40 47.44 -0.60
C SER A 323 12.66 46.41 -1.45
N GLU A 324 11.49 46.78 -1.94
CA GLU A 324 10.66 45.90 -2.78
C GLU A 324 11.45 45.48 -4.04
N GLY A 325 11.45 44.19 -4.32
CA GLY A 325 12.18 43.59 -5.45
C GLY A 325 13.69 43.40 -5.24
N ALA A 326 14.25 43.80 -4.08
CA ALA A 326 15.68 43.60 -3.80
C ALA A 326 16.02 42.13 -3.52
N ALA A 327 17.01 41.61 -4.22
CA ALA A 327 17.62 40.30 -3.91
C ALA A 327 18.74 40.38 -2.86
N GLY A 328 19.23 41.57 -2.62
CA GLY A 328 20.30 41.88 -1.67
C GLY A 328 20.74 43.33 -1.80
N TYR A 329 21.76 43.70 -1.02
CA TYR A 329 22.22 45.09 -0.93
C TYR A 329 23.74 45.16 -1.05
N ASP A 330 24.21 46.16 -1.80
CA ASP A 330 25.61 46.60 -1.79
C ASP A 330 25.70 47.89 -0.98
N TYR A 331 26.49 47.84 0.08
CA TYR A 331 26.73 49.01 0.95
C TYR A 331 28.11 49.58 0.70
N VAL A 332 28.23 50.90 0.66
CA VAL A 332 29.45 51.63 0.46
C VAL A 332 29.62 52.70 1.53
N ILE A 333 30.82 52.90 1.99
CA ILE A 333 31.21 54.11 2.70
C ILE A 333 32.44 54.71 2.02
N SER A 334 32.46 56.04 1.94
CA SER A 334 33.60 56.76 1.35
C SER A 334 33.73 58.16 1.95
N THR A 335 34.93 58.66 2.00
CA THR A 335 35.29 60.05 2.31
C THR A 335 34.98 60.96 1.12
N ASP A 336 34.88 60.40 -0.10
CA ASP A 336 34.45 61.13 -1.30
C ASP A 336 32.90 61.09 -1.42
N ARG A 337 32.27 62.26 -1.46
CA ARG A 337 30.83 62.40 -1.66
C ARG A 337 30.37 61.89 -3.03
N ASP A 338 31.23 61.99 -4.03
CA ASP A 338 30.90 61.62 -5.39
C ASP A 338 31.43 60.21 -5.77
N CYS A 339 31.74 59.40 -4.76
CA CYS A 339 32.35 58.07 -4.89
C CYS A 339 31.56 57.13 -5.80
N ILE A 340 30.22 57.25 -5.84
CA ILE A 340 29.36 56.42 -6.72
C ILE A 340 29.63 56.76 -8.19
N THR A 341 29.78 58.01 -8.52
CA THR A 341 30.08 58.51 -9.88
C THR A 341 31.56 58.18 -10.25
N ASN A 342 32.46 58.42 -9.31
CA ASN A 342 33.87 58.19 -9.51
C ASN A 342 34.28 56.72 -9.42
N LYS A 343 33.43 55.86 -8.86
CA LYS A 343 33.67 54.46 -8.55
C LYS A 343 34.87 54.21 -7.64
N ASP A 344 35.13 55.17 -6.73
CA ASP A 344 36.21 55.16 -5.78
C ASP A 344 35.65 55.07 -4.34
N TYR A 345 35.77 53.91 -3.73
CA TYR A 345 35.16 53.58 -2.45
C TYR A 345 36.21 53.29 -1.39
N ASP A 346 36.09 53.85 -0.20
CA ASP A 346 36.96 53.49 0.91
C ASP A 346 36.65 52.08 1.44
N SER A 347 35.37 51.67 1.43
CA SER A 347 34.98 50.32 1.79
C SER A 347 33.61 49.95 1.19
N VAL A 348 33.51 48.67 0.78
CA VAL A 348 32.30 48.08 0.16
C VAL A 348 31.98 46.74 0.78
N ASN A 349 30.70 46.55 1.19
CA ASN A 349 30.16 45.23 1.56
C ASN A 349 29.09 44.84 0.52
N LYS A 350 29.41 43.90 -0.36
CA LYS A 350 28.56 43.47 -1.47
C LYS A 350 27.69 42.26 -1.10
N ASN A 351 26.58 42.13 -1.83
CA ASN A 351 25.67 40.94 -1.76
C ASN A 351 25.17 40.67 -0.34
N GLN A 352 24.88 41.70 0.45
CA GLN A 352 24.32 41.53 1.79
C GLN A 352 22.82 41.29 1.72
N VAL A 353 22.34 40.21 2.33
CA VAL A 353 20.88 39.92 2.41
C VAL A 353 20.20 40.61 3.58
N GLN A 354 20.98 41.29 4.44
CA GLN A 354 20.46 41.99 5.62
C GLN A 354 20.29 43.47 5.35
N THR A 355 19.25 44.06 5.95
CA THR A 355 18.99 45.51 5.90
C THR A 355 19.96 46.34 6.75
N SER A 356 21.06 45.78 7.15
CA SER A 356 22.17 46.45 7.81
C SER A 356 23.48 45.78 7.59
N THR A 357 24.59 46.54 7.60
CA THR A 357 25.92 46.01 7.54
C THR A 357 26.86 46.80 8.42
N THR A 358 27.98 46.22 8.87
CA THR A 358 28.98 46.89 9.71
C THR A 358 30.34 46.88 9.03
N PHE A 359 30.83 48.07 8.76
CA PHE A 359 32.23 48.30 8.34
C PHE A 359 33.13 48.35 9.59
N LYS A 360 34.25 47.64 9.53
CA LYS A 360 35.24 47.56 10.62
C LYS A 360 36.50 48.31 10.25
N TYR A 361 37.23 48.81 11.25
CA TYR A 361 38.48 49.51 11.09
C TYR A 361 38.39 50.82 10.31
N VAL A 362 37.20 51.48 10.41
CA VAL A 362 36.97 52.81 9.80
C VAL A 362 37.87 53.86 10.50
N GLN A 363 38.64 54.60 9.72
CA GLN A 363 39.51 55.65 10.23
C GLN A 363 38.67 56.83 10.71
N GLN A 364 39.30 57.70 11.54
CA GLN A 364 38.65 58.92 11.97
C GLN A 364 38.51 59.87 10.77
N GLY A 365 37.27 60.36 10.49
CA GLY A 365 37.00 61.22 9.36
C GLY A 365 35.47 61.40 9.15
N THR A 366 35.13 62.20 8.12
CA THR A 366 33.77 62.36 7.65
C THR A 366 33.53 61.38 6.49
N TYR A 367 32.48 60.56 6.59
CA TYR A 367 32.15 59.58 5.58
C TYR A 367 30.72 59.78 5.07
N TYR A 368 30.52 59.46 3.81
CA TYR A 368 29.23 59.31 3.17
C TYR A 368 28.90 57.83 3.03
N ALA A 369 27.62 57.48 3.30
CA ALA A 369 27.16 56.12 3.18
C ALA A 369 26.16 56.00 2.05
N TYR A 370 26.27 54.96 1.24
CA TYR A 370 25.38 54.64 0.11
C TYR A 370 24.98 53.19 0.18
N CYS A 371 23.79 52.93 -0.37
CA CYS A 371 23.27 51.58 -0.55
C CYS A 371 22.61 51.46 -1.91
N HIS A 372 22.85 50.30 -2.55
CA HIS A 372 22.22 49.90 -3.80
C HIS A 372 21.54 48.56 -3.57
N ALA A 373 20.33 48.36 -4.13
CA ALA A 373 19.57 47.08 -4.08
C ALA A 373 19.63 46.38 -5.44
#